data_a3a7d76be293bc478a69d175b35ef01d
#
_entry.id   a3a7d76be293bc478a69d175b35ef01d
#
_cell.length_a   1.000
_cell.length_b   1.000
_cell.length_c   1.000
_cell.angle_alpha   90.00
_cell.angle_beta   90.00
_cell.angle_gamma   90.00
#
_symmetry.space_group_name_H-M   'P 1'
#
loop_
_entity.id
_entity.type
_entity.pdbx_description
1 polymer ?
#
loop_
_entity_poly.entity_id
_entity_poly.type
_entity_poly.pdbx_seq_one_letter_code
_entity_poly.pdbx_strand_id
1 'polypeptide(L)'
;MSKFKKDKHQDEQNKMSEQEENKSETIGKNAESEVTALDKAETKITELELQVKDWQDKLLRKAAEFENYKRRSENDQFNLINYAAESFIVKLLPIVDDFERSMEHIDDIDNNTAVKEGIKLVYEKLLKLLNEQGVKKMQAKGEPFNVDFHDALMQRKDDSVPSHTVLEEVESGYLYRDKVIRHAKVIVSEESSSDDNQMTNEGSSEPSSENEK
;
A
#
# COMPACT_ATOMS: atom_id res chain seq x y z
N MET A 1 64.61 11.30 -92.96
CA MET A 1 63.14 11.04 -92.65
C MET A 1 62.91 10.05 -91.50
N SER A 2 63.85 9.84 -90.55
CA SER A 2 63.71 8.84 -89.51
C SER A 2 63.56 9.37 -88.05
N LYS A 3 63.69 10.68 -87.80
CA LYS A 3 63.56 11.28 -86.46
C LYS A 3 62.12 11.73 -86.12
N PHE A 4 61.32 12.07 -87.09
CA PHE A 4 59.92 12.56 -86.87
C PHE A 4 58.92 11.45 -86.51
N LYS A 5 59.22 10.18 -86.65
CA LYS A 5 58.29 9.08 -86.34
C LYS A 5 58.46 8.58 -84.89
N LYS A 6 59.60 8.85 -84.19
CA LYS A 6 59.85 8.43 -82.84
C LYS A 6 59.20 9.35 -81.83
N ASP A 7 59.14 10.64 -82.08
CA ASP A 7 58.54 11.61 -81.18
C ASP A 7 56.99 11.50 -81.07
N LYS A 8 56.35 11.14 -82.21
CA LYS A 8 54.86 10.93 -82.16
C LYS A 8 54.44 9.69 -81.39
N HIS A 9 55.25 8.64 -81.33
CA HIS A 9 54.91 7.41 -80.53
C HIS A 9 55.13 7.58 -79.06
N GLN A 10 56.09 8.43 -78.65
CA GLN A 10 56.29 8.75 -77.24
C GLN A 10 55.24 9.69 -76.66
N ASP A 11 54.73 10.65 -77.48
CA ASP A 11 53.63 11.53 -77.04
C ASP A 11 52.28 10.81 -76.96
N GLU A 12 52.02 9.79 -77.76
CA GLU A 12 50.81 8.96 -77.70
C GLU A 12 50.86 7.99 -76.48
N GLN A 13 52.03 7.43 -76.12
CA GLN A 13 52.21 6.59 -75.00
C GLN A 13 52.11 7.38 -73.65
N ASN A 14 52.66 8.59 -73.61
CA ASN A 14 52.51 9.44 -72.40
C ASN A 14 51.07 9.93 -72.18
N LYS A 15 50.32 10.23 -73.29
CA LYS A 15 48.91 10.58 -73.19
C LYS A 15 48.01 9.40 -72.74
N MET A 16 48.36 8.17 -73.13
CA MET A 16 47.62 6.99 -72.70
C MET A 16 47.92 6.66 -71.21
N SER A 17 49.17 6.81 -70.74
CA SER A 17 49.53 6.59 -69.37
C SER A 17 48.94 7.66 -68.47
N GLU A 18 48.90 8.95 -68.84
CA GLU A 18 48.22 10.01 -68.09
C GLU A 18 46.70 9.83 -68.04
N GLN A 19 46.06 9.26 -69.06
CA GLN A 19 44.63 8.95 -69.06
C GLN A 19 44.28 7.71 -68.20
N GLU A 20 45.14 6.71 -68.12
CA GLU A 20 44.97 5.56 -67.22
C GLU A 20 45.23 5.90 -65.79
N GLU A 21 46.25 6.72 -65.44
CA GLU A 21 46.48 7.22 -64.08
C GLU A 21 45.32 8.12 -63.59
N ASN A 22 44.84 9.05 -64.41
CA ASN A 22 43.68 9.89 -64.04
C ASN A 22 42.38 9.09 -63.88
N LYS A 23 42.23 7.98 -64.60
CA LYS A 23 41.05 7.13 -64.53
C LYS A 23 41.10 6.23 -63.25
N SER A 24 42.31 5.76 -62.88
CA SER A 24 42.51 4.98 -61.67
C SER A 24 42.39 5.84 -60.40
N GLU A 25 42.90 7.09 -60.37
CA GLU A 25 42.71 8.04 -59.30
C GLU A 25 41.25 8.46 -59.10
N THR A 26 40.48 8.62 -60.20
CA THR A 26 39.05 8.98 -60.11
C THR A 26 38.21 7.81 -59.64
N ILE A 27 38.56 6.57 -59.97
CA ILE A 27 37.90 5.37 -59.52
C ILE A 27 38.25 5.13 -58.01
N GLY A 28 39.49 5.36 -57.56
CA GLY A 28 39.91 5.27 -56.19
C GLY A 28 39.20 6.30 -55.27
N LYS A 29 39.11 7.55 -55.70
CA LYS A 29 38.42 8.63 -54.96
C LYS A 29 36.89 8.42 -54.88
N ASN A 30 36.27 7.87 -55.92
CA ASN A 30 34.85 7.51 -55.87
C ASN A 30 34.61 6.29 -54.93
N ALA A 31 35.45 5.28 -55.00
CA ALA A 31 35.34 4.12 -54.11
C ALA A 31 35.53 4.51 -52.59
N GLU A 32 36.52 5.36 -52.29
CA GLU A 32 36.72 5.87 -50.93
C GLU A 32 35.53 6.74 -50.45
N SER A 33 34.95 7.56 -51.33
CA SER A 33 33.79 8.38 -51.01
C SER A 33 32.52 7.54 -50.77
N GLU A 34 32.33 6.44 -51.52
CA GLU A 34 31.24 5.49 -51.34
C GLU A 34 31.40 4.68 -50.09
N VAL A 35 32.61 4.21 -49.75
CA VAL A 35 32.89 3.50 -48.50
C VAL A 35 32.62 4.41 -47.29
N THR A 36 33.08 5.66 -47.30
CA THR A 36 32.82 6.61 -46.22
C THR A 36 31.33 7.02 -46.12
N ALA A 37 30.58 6.99 -47.19
CA ALA A 37 29.13 7.22 -47.18
C ALA A 37 28.38 6.02 -46.63
N LEU A 38 28.80 4.79 -46.93
CA LEU A 38 28.25 3.56 -46.39
C LEU A 38 28.50 3.48 -44.87
N ASP A 39 29.72 3.72 -44.38
CA ASP A 39 30.08 3.74 -42.96
C ASP A 39 29.24 4.77 -42.19
N LYS A 40 29.01 5.94 -42.75
CA LYS A 40 28.13 6.97 -42.14
C LYS A 40 26.67 6.53 -42.12
N ALA A 41 26.21 5.82 -43.12
CA ALA A 41 24.85 5.30 -43.17
C ALA A 41 24.66 4.17 -42.12
N GLU A 42 25.62 3.26 -42.01
CA GLU A 42 25.60 2.20 -41.00
C GLU A 42 25.64 2.73 -39.56
N THR A 43 26.50 3.72 -39.32
CA THR A 43 26.55 4.38 -38.00
C THR A 43 25.21 5.08 -37.68
N LYS A 44 24.56 5.68 -38.68
CA LYS A 44 23.25 6.33 -38.49
C LYS A 44 22.12 5.33 -38.26
N ILE A 45 22.18 4.19 -38.95
CA ILE A 45 21.22 3.08 -38.74
C ILE A 45 21.33 2.56 -37.30
N THR A 46 22.54 2.26 -36.83
CA THR A 46 22.77 1.78 -35.49
C THR A 46 22.32 2.79 -34.42
N GLU A 47 22.59 4.08 -34.65
CA GLU A 47 22.10 5.15 -33.75
C GLU A 47 20.57 5.20 -33.70
N LEU A 48 19.90 5.12 -34.85
CA LEU A 48 18.45 5.12 -34.94
C LEU A 48 17.83 3.86 -34.32
N GLU A 49 18.44 2.70 -34.51
CA GLU A 49 18.00 1.46 -33.84
C GLU A 49 18.07 1.56 -32.33
N LEU A 50 19.15 2.13 -31.78
CA LEU A 50 19.29 2.39 -30.35
C LEU A 50 18.23 3.38 -29.86
N GLN A 51 17.95 4.44 -30.62
CA GLN A 51 16.88 5.39 -30.27
C GLN A 51 15.50 4.73 -30.29
N VAL A 52 15.20 3.92 -31.29
CA VAL A 52 13.94 3.17 -31.41
C VAL A 52 13.77 2.24 -30.20
N LYS A 53 14.82 1.51 -29.83
CA LYS A 53 14.79 0.63 -28.67
C LYS A 53 14.54 1.41 -27.37
N ASP A 54 15.24 2.53 -27.16
CA ASP A 54 15.04 3.40 -25.99
C ASP A 54 13.60 3.94 -25.93
N TRP A 55 13.05 4.36 -27.08
CA TRP A 55 11.66 4.80 -27.16
C TRP A 55 10.66 3.66 -26.91
N GLN A 56 10.94 2.45 -27.40
CA GLN A 56 10.12 1.27 -27.10
C GLN A 56 10.11 0.95 -25.61
N ASP A 57 11.29 0.95 -24.96
CA ASP A 57 11.40 0.71 -23.53
C ASP A 57 10.66 1.77 -22.70
N LYS A 58 10.80 3.05 -23.09
CA LYS A 58 10.05 4.15 -22.47
C LYS A 58 8.55 4.01 -22.64
N LEU A 59 8.11 3.63 -23.84
CA LEU A 59 6.68 3.42 -24.14
C LEU A 59 6.12 2.26 -23.32
N LEU A 60 6.82 1.13 -23.26
CA LEU A 60 6.41 -0.03 -22.47
C LEU A 60 6.30 0.32 -20.98
N ARG A 61 7.29 1.04 -20.47
CA ARG A 61 7.27 1.51 -19.08
C ARG A 61 6.08 2.46 -18.82
N LYS A 62 5.85 3.41 -19.73
CA LYS A 62 4.73 4.35 -19.60
C LYS A 62 3.37 3.65 -19.72
N ALA A 63 3.25 2.65 -20.55
CA ALA A 63 2.04 1.83 -20.65
C ALA A 63 1.76 1.09 -19.33
N ALA A 64 2.79 0.48 -18.73
CA ALA A 64 2.66 -0.17 -17.43
C ALA A 64 2.31 0.82 -16.30
N GLU A 65 2.96 1.99 -16.26
CA GLU A 65 2.63 3.05 -15.30
C GLU A 65 1.17 3.53 -15.47
N PHE A 66 0.71 3.68 -16.70
CA PHE A 66 -0.66 4.08 -17.00
C PHE A 66 -1.70 3.03 -16.56
N GLU A 67 -1.42 1.76 -16.82
CA GLU A 67 -2.30 0.66 -16.40
C GLU A 67 -2.40 0.60 -14.86
N ASN A 68 -1.28 0.72 -14.16
CA ASN A 68 -1.25 0.78 -12.70
C ASN A 68 -2.02 2.00 -12.17
N TYR A 69 -1.83 3.18 -12.78
CA TYR A 69 -2.56 4.38 -12.42
C TYR A 69 -4.07 4.21 -12.63
N LYS A 70 -4.47 3.68 -13.78
CA LYS A 70 -5.88 3.42 -14.12
C LYS A 70 -6.53 2.50 -13.08
N ARG A 71 -5.89 1.37 -12.79
CA ARG A 71 -6.38 0.42 -11.76
C ARG A 71 -6.51 1.07 -10.39
N ARG A 72 -5.51 1.87 -9.99
CA ARG A 72 -5.55 2.59 -8.71
C ARG A 72 -6.70 3.61 -8.69
N SER A 73 -6.84 4.40 -9.76
CA SER A 73 -7.90 5.41 -9.87
C SER A 73 -9.31 4.78 -9.83
N GLU A 74 -9.51 3.63 -10.47
CA GLU A 74 -10.77 2.89 -10.42
C GLU A 74 -11.08 2.42 -8.99
N ASN A 75 -10.07 1.88 -8.27
CA ASN A 75 -10.22 1.50 -6.87
C ASN A 75 -10.51 2.71 -5.96
N ASP A 76 -9.82 3.83 -6.16
CA ASP A 76 -10.04 5.05 -5.38
C ASP A 76 -11.45 5.60 -5.61
N GLN A 77 -11.96 5.58 -6.85
CA GLN A 77 -13.34 5.95 -7.16
C GLN A 77 -14.37 5.01 -6.50
N PHE A 78 -14.11 3.71 -6.56
CA PHE A 78 -14.96 2.71 -5.90
C PHE A 78 -15.02 2.95 -4.40
N ASN A 79 -13.87 3.18 -3.76
CA ASN A 79 -13.77 3.48 -2.33
C ASN A 79 -14.50 4.79 -1.98
N LEU A 80 -14.33 5.84 -2.79
CA LEU A 80 -15.01 7.11 -2.57
C LEU A 80 -16.53 6.95 -2.58
N ILE A 81 -17.08 6.23 -3.54
CA ILE A 81 -18.53 5.99 -3.65
C ILE A 81 -19.01 5.14 -2.48
N ASN A 82 -18.29 4.07 -2.14
CA ASN A 82 -18.71 3.14 -1.11
C ASN A 82 -18.64 3.72 0.30
N TYR A 83 -17.68 4.59 0.57
CA TYR A 83 -17.43 5.14 1.91
C TYR A 83 -17.71 6.64 2.03
N ALA A 84 -18.44 7.22 1.06
CA ALA A 84 -18.77 8.66 1.07
C ALA A 84 -19.48 9.12 2.35
N ALA A 85 -20.31 8.26 2.96
CA ALA A 85 -21.03 8.56 4.17
C ALA A 85 -20.24 8.30 5.47
N GLU A 86 -19.05 7.71 5.41
CA GLU A 86 -18.26 7.33 6.59
C GLU A 86 -18.07 8.48 7.58
N SER A 87 -17.60 9.63 7.06
CA SER A 87 -17.34 10.80 7.90
C SER A 87 -18.58 11.35 8.60
N PHE A 88 -19.74 11.28 7.94
CA PHE A 88 -21.01 11.66 8.53
C PHE A 88 -21.45 10.66 9.60
N ILE A 89 -21.36 9.37 9.31
CA ILE A 89 -21.74 8.30 10.23
C ILE A 89 -20.92 8.38 11.51
N VAL A 90 -19.58 8.52 11.41
CA VAL A 90 -18.69 8.64 12.59
C VAL A 90 -19.10 9.81 13.49
N LYS A 91 -19.52 10.94 12.89
CA LYS A 91 -20.01 12.10 13.68
C LYS A 91 -21.39 11.88 14.28
N LEU A 92 -22.18 10.94 13.77
CA LEU A 92 -23.50 10.58 14.27
C LEU A 92 -23.42 9.59 15.45
N LEU A 93 -22.36 8.73 15.50
CA LEU A 93 -22.23 7.71 16.53
C LEU A 93 -22.31 8.24 17.98
N PRO A 94 -21.73 9.39 18.36
CA PRO A 94 -21.89 9.92 19.71
C PRO A 94 -23.37 10.19 20.10
N ILE A 95 -24.21 10.55 19.12
CA ILE A 95 -25.65 10.74 19.37
C ILE A 95 -26.32 9.39 19.65
N VAL A 96 -25.90 8.34 18.94
CA VAL A 96 -26.38 6.96 19.21
C VAL A 96 -25.99 6.52 20.60
N ASP A 97 -24.75 6.78 21.04
CA ASP A 97 -24.26 6.48 22.38
C ASP A 97 -25.06 7.24 23.47
N ASP A 98 -25.39 8.52 23.21
CA ASP A 98 -26.21 9.32 24.11
C ASP A 98 -27.62 8.76 24.25
N PHE A 99 -28.20 8.21 23.16
CA PHE A 99 -29.48 7.50 23.23
C PHE A 99 -29.36 6.20 24.03
N GLU A 100 -28.32 5.40 23.84
CA GLU A 100 -28.07 4.16 24.60
C GLU A 100 -27.97 4.48 26.09
N ARG A 101 -27.13 5.44 26.46
CA ARG A 101 -26.95 5.88 27.84
C ARG A 101 -28.27 6.43 28.44
N SER A 102 -29.05 7.18 27.67
CA SER A 102 -30.34 7.70 28.15
C SER A 102 -31.33 6.58 28.42
N MET A 103 -31.31 5.51 27.63
CA MET A 103 -32.18 4.35 27.83
C MET A 103 -31.81 3.53 29.07
N GLU A 104 -30.51 3.41 29.37
CA GLU A 104 -30.03 2.72 30.58
C GLU A 104 -30.54 3.41 31.89
N HIS A 105 -30.64 4.75 31.86
CA HIS A 105 -31.09 5.54 33.01
C HIS A 105 -32.60 5.81 33.04
N ILE A 106 -33.33 5.52 31.97
CA ILE A 106 -34.77 5.83 31.86
C ILE A 106 -35.60 4.87 32.75
N ASP A 107 -35.02 3.72 33.14
CA ASP A 107 -35.67 2.76 34.01
C ASP A 107 -35.78 3.28 35.45
N ASP A 108 -34.93 4.24 35.86
CA ASP A 108 -34.91 4.87 37.16
C ASP A 108 -35.97 5.99 37.30
N ILE A 109 -36.58 6.41 36.18
CA ILE A 109 -37.59 7.47 36.19
C ILE A 109 -38.99 6.84 36.30
N ASP A 110 -39.52 6.79 37.48
CA ASP A 110 -40.89 6.34 37.76
C ASP A 110 -41.94 7.13 36.96
N ASN A 111 -42.88 6.40 36.36
CA ASN A 111 -44.18 6.84 35.87
C ASN A 111 -44.35 7.37 34.41
N ASN A 112 -43.42 7.19 33.49
CA ASN A 112 -43.73 7.61 32.10
C ASN A 112 -43.41 6.54 31.05
N THR A 113 -44.07 5.37 31.15
CA THR A 113 -43.93 4.25 30.23
C THR A 113 -44.10 4.67 28.73
N ALA A 114 -45.01 5.60 28.45
CA ALA A 114 -45.25 6.07 27.11
C ALA A 114 -44.08 6.87 26.52
N VAL A 115 -43.41 7.69 27.33
CA VAL A 115 -42.20 8.43 26.89
C VAL A 115 -41.04 7.48 26.66
N LYS A 116 -40.84 6.51 27.53
CA LYS A 116 -39.85 5.45 27.42
C LYS A 116 -40.03 4.65 26.12
N GLU A 117 -41.26 4.17 25.85
CA GLU A 117 -41.62 3.46 24.65
C GLU A 117 -41.36 4.32 23.41
N GLY A 118 -41.69 5.62 23.44
CA GLY A 118 -41.46 6.55 22.36
C GLY A 118 -39.98 6.73 22.04
N ILE A 119 -39.11 6.91 23.05
CA ILE A 119 -37.66 7.04 22.89
C ILE A 119 -37.06 5.74 22.33
N LYS A 120 -37.47 4.58 22.88
CA LYS A 120 -37.05 3.27 22.39
C LYS A 120 -37.39 3.08 20.90
N LEU A 121 -38.61 3.45 20.50
CA LEU A 121 -39.04 3.36 19.12
C LEU A 121 -38.19 4.24 18.18
N VAL A 122 -37.83 5.44 18.62
CA VAL A 122 -36.96 6.35 17.85
C VAL A 122 -35.56 5.74 17.70
N TYR A 123 -35.02 5.22 18.79
CA TYR A 123 -33.70 4.57 18.79
C TYR A 123 -33.68 3.33 17.88
N GLU A 124 -34.69 2.44 17.97
CA GLU A 124 -34.78 1.27 17.09
C GLU A 124 -34.87 1.64 15.62
N LYS A 125 -35.62 2.70 15.27
CA LYS A 125 -35.67 3.24 13.91
C LYS A 125 -34.33 3.79 13.44
N LEU A 126 -33.58 4.47 14.32
CA LEU A 126 -32.26 4.99 14.00
C LEU A 126 -31.28 3.85 13.73
N LEU A 127 -31.24 2.82 14.60
CA LEU A 127 -30.42 1.64 14.36
C LEU A 127 -30.79 0.91 13.07
N LYS A 128 -32.07 0.80 12.79
CA LYS A 128 -32.53 0.19 11.53
C LYS A 128 -32.05 0.95 10.32
N LEU A 129 -32.15 2.28 10.31
CA LEU A 129 -31.63 3.13 9.23
C LEU A 129 -30.12 2.97 9.06
N LEU A 130 -29.36 2.96 10.14
CA LEU A 130 -27.91 2.73 10.11
C LEU A 130 -27.58 1.37 9.51
N ASN A 131 -28.31 0.32 9.92
CA ASN A 131 -28.11 -1.02 9.39
C ASN A 131 -28.44 -1.11 7.88
N GLU A 132 -29.51 -0.45 7.42
CA GLU A 132 -29.86 -0.35 5.99
C GLU A 132 -28.77 0.35 5.18
N GLN A 133 -28.06 1.29 5.78
CA GLN A 133 -26.87 1.93 5.17
C GLN A 133 -25.61 1.07 5.25
N GLY A 134 -25.68 -0.09 5.91
CA GLY A 134 -24.54 -1.01 6.05
C GLY A 134 -23.68 -0.75 7.29
N VAL A 135 -24.17 0.03 8.26
CA VAL A 135 -23.52 0.22 9.57
C VAL A 135 -24.01 -0.87 10.51
N LYS A 136 -23.05 -1.61 11.11
CA LYS A 136 -23.36 -2.69 12.06
C LYS A 136 -22.64 -2.44 13.37
N LYS A 137 -23.38 -2.59 14.48
CA LYS A 137 -22.79 -2.59 15.82
C LYS A 137 -22.02 -3.89 16.03
N MET A 138 -20.82 -3.82 16.57
CA MET A 138 -20.05 -4.99 16.98
C MET A 138 -20.53 -5.47 18.34
N GLN A 139 -20.45 -6.78 18.57
CA GLN A 139 -20.68 -7.38 19.87
C GLN A 139 -19.30 -7.76 20.43
N ALA A 140 -18.78 -6.92 21.32
CA ALA A 140 -17.44 -7.15 21.87
C ALA A 140 -17.48 -7.94 23.20
N LYS A 141 -18.53 -7.77 23.99
CA LYS A 141 -18.61 -8.37 25.33
C LYS A 141 -18.62 -9.91 25.30
N GLY A 142 -17.70 -10.51 26.04
CA GLY A 142 -17.53 -11.96 26.11
C GLY A 142 -16.67 -12.57 25.01
N GLU A 143 -16.27 -11.78 24.01
CA GLU A 143 -15.40 -12.22 22.91
C GLU A 143 -13.92 -12.06 23.31
N PRO A 144 -13.01 -12.84 22.71
CA PRO A 144 -11.57 -12.61 22.84
C PRO A 144 -11.18 -11.23 22.35
N PHE A 145 -10.28 -10.57 23.05
CA PHE A 145 -9.75 -9.27 22.62
C PHE A 145 -9.03 -9.37 21.29
N ASN A 146 -9.39 -8.50 20.36
CA ASN A 146 -8.76 -8.39 19.04
C ASN A 146 -8.45 -6.92 18.73
N VAL A 147 -7.19 -6.62 18.48
CA VAL A 147 -6.69 -5.25 18.19
C VAL A 147 -7.33 -4.65 16.94
N ASP A 148 -7.76 -5.46 15.97
CA ASP A 148 -8.38 -4.96 14.75
C ASP A 148 -9.79 -4.39 14.98
N PHE A 149 -10.45 -4.77 16.08
CA PHE A 149 -11.83 -4.39 16.41
C PHE A 149 -11.99 -3.67 17.74
N HIS A 150 -11.07 -3.90 18.67
CA HIS A 150 -11.19 -3.46 20.05
C HIS A 150 -10.05 -2.55 20.47
N ASP A 151 -10.37 -1.56 21.31
CA ASP A 151 -9.44 -0.65 21.96
C ASP A 151 -9.56 -0.85 23.48
N ALA A 152 -8.52 -1.45 24.11
CA ALA A 152 -8.54 -1.76 25.52
C ALA A 152 -8.23 -0.50 26.33
N LEU A 153 -9.20 -0.03 27.12
CA LEU A 153 -9.04 1.12 28.04
C LEU A 153 -8.32 0.74 29.31
N MET A 154 -8.65 -0.44 29.86
CA MET A 154 -8.04 -0.95 31.08
C MET A 154 -8.13 -2.48 31.16
N GLN A 155 -7.31 -3.04 32.00
CA GLN A 155 -7.37 -4.45 32.38
C GLN A 155 -7.95 -4.57 33.81
N ARG A 156 -8.76 -5.60 34.03
CA ARG A 156 -9.36 -5.91 35.31
C ARG A 156 -9.20 -7.40 35.58
N LYS A 157 -8.79 -7.74 36.85
CA LYS A 157 -8.70 -9.13 37.26
C LYS A 157 -10.09 -9.73 37.34
N ASP A 158 -10.29 -10.84 36.65
CA ASP A 158 -11.51 -11.61 36.67
C ASP A 158 -11.18 -13.08 36.40
N ASP A 159 -11.18 -13.90 37.45
CA ASP A 159 -10.84 -15.31 37.35
C ASP A 159 -11.99 -16.18 36.81
N SER A 160 -13.14 -15.59 36.52
CA SER A 160 -14.31 -16.30 35.97
C SER A 160 -14.26 -16.51 34.46
N VAL A 161 -13.38 -15.79 33.76
CA VAL A 161 -13.23 -15.83 32.31
C VAL A 161 -11.76 -16.02 31.92
N PRO A 162 -11.49 -16.55 30.73
CA PRO A 162 -10.12 -16.64 30.21
C PRO A 162 -9.44 -15.27 30.15
N SER A 163 -8.12 -15.24 30.31
CA SER A 163 -7.31 -14.03 30.10
C SER A 163 -7.53 -13.45 28.69
N HIS A 164 -7.40 -12.13 28.57
CA HIS A 164 -7.64 -11.38 27.34
C HIS A 164 -9.07 -11.51 26.76
N THR A 165 -10.06 -11.75 27.61
CA THR A 165 -11.48 -11.72 27.24
C THR A 165 -12.07 -10.35 27.53
N VAL A 166 -12.94 -9.85 26.67
CA VAL A 166 -13.65 -8.60 26.88
C VAL A 166 -14.71 -8.77 27.98
N LEU A 167 -14.50 -8.10 29.11
CA LEU A 167 -15.40 -8.13 30.26
C LEU A 167 -16.58 -7.20 30.06
N GLU A 168 -16.30 -6.01 29.55
CA GLU A 168 -17.28 -4.93 29.48
C GLU A 168 -16.98 -4.05 28.24
N GLU A 169 -18.02 -3.62 27.56
CA GLU A 169 -17.97 -2.67 26.46
C GLU A 169 -18.38 -1.30 27.00
N VAL A 170 -17.42 -0.36 27.04
CA VAL A 170 -17.63 1.01 27.53
C VAL A 170 -18.19 1.91 26.46
N GLU A 171 -17.73 1.72 25.23
CA GLU A 171 -18.19 2.44 24.06
C GLU A 171 -18.31 1.46 22.89
N SER A 172 -19.47 1.45 22.26
CA SER A 172 -19.79 0.47 21.22
C SER A 172 -18.97 0.65 19.96
N GLY A 173 -18.45 -0.46 19.44
CA GLY A 173 -17.76 -0.49 18.16
C GLY A 173 -18.71 -0.60 16.99
N TYR A 174 -18.31 -0.03 15.84
CA TYR A 174 -19.12 -0.06 14.63
C TYR A 174 -18.32 -0.39 13.39
N LEU A 175 -18.91 -1.21 12.53
CA LEU A 175 -18.48 -1.53 11.18
C LEU A 175 -19.34 -0.76 10.18
N TYR A 176 -18.72 -0.20 9.15
CA TYR A 176 -19.41 0.29 7.97
C TYR A 176 -19.05 -0.58 6.78
N ARG A 177 -19.99 -1.41 6.35
CA ARG A 177 -19.77 -2.50 5.39
C ARG A 177 -18.70 -3.47 5.91
N ASP A 178 -17.50 -3.45 5.35
CA ASP A 178 -16.34 -4.30 5.69
C ASP A 178 -15.22 -3.54 6.42
N LYS A 179 -15.42 -2.24 6.70
CA LYS A 179 -14.43 -1.38 7.35
C LYS A 179 -14.84 -1.06 8.78
N VAL A 180 -13.90 -1.17 9.72
CA VAL A 180 -14.06 -0.65 11.09
C VAL A 180 -14.01 0.87 11.03
N ILE A 181 -15.09 1.53 11.39
CA ILE A 181 -15.20 3.00 11.47
C ILE A 181 -15.03 3.52 12.91
N ARG A 182 -15.26 2.65 13.91
CA ARG A 182 -14.96 2.92 15.32
C ARG A 182 -14.70 1.60 16.02
N HIS A 183 -13.55 1.49 16.71
CA HIS A 183 -13.23 0.35 17.56
C HIS A 183 -14.12 0.37 18.82
N ALA A 184 -14.46 -0.82 19.31
CA ALA A 184 -15.14 -0.92 20.60
C ALA A 184 -14.14 -0.61 21.72
N LYS A 185 -14.45 0.33 22.61
CA LYS A 185 -13.65 0.58 23.80
C LYS A 185 -14.06 -0.37 24.89
N VAL A 186 -13.13 -1.20 25.33
CA VAL A 186 -13.43 -2.36 26.18
C VAL A 186 -12.54 -2.42 27.41
N ILE A 187 -13.06 -3.10 28.42
CA ILE A 187 -12.31 -3.56 29.58
C ILE A 187 -12.03 -5.04 29.40
N VAL A 188 -10.76 -5.45 29.46
CA VAL A 188 -10.34 -6.84 29.26
C VAL A 188 -9.91 -7.52 30.54
N SER A 189 -10.02 -8.85 30.59
CA SER A 189 -9.52 -9.63 31.71
C SER A 189 -7.99 -9.63 31.72
N GLU A 190 -7.41 -9.41 32.91
CA GLU A 190 -5.97 -9.55 33.16
C GLU A 190 -5.62 -11.05 33.25
N GLU A 191 -4.43 -11.40 32.81
CA GLU A 191 -3.89 -12.74 32.99
C GLU A 191 -3.72 -13.01 34.52
N SER A 192 -4.37 -14.04 35.04
CA SER A 192 -4.14 -14.46 36.41
C SER A 192 -2.72 -15.01 36.52
N SER A 193 -1.80 -14.21 37.03
CA SER A 193 -0.44 -14.65 37.35
C SER A 193 -0.55 -15.67 38.49
N SER A 194 -0.61 -16.95 38.16
CA SER A 194 -0.50 -18.08 39.10
C SER A 194 0.93 -18.29 39.64
N ASP A 195 1.84 -17.31 39.47
CA ASP A 195 3.25 -17.45 39.81
C ASP A 195 3.77 -16.59 41.00
N ASP A 196 2.90 -16.08 41.88
CA ASP A 196 3.39 -15.29 43.03
C ASP A 196 3.52 -16.11 44.34
N ASN A 197 3.66 -17.46 44.24
CA ASN A 197 3.73 -18.29 45.44
C ASN A 197 4.91 -19.32 45.47
N GLN A 198 6.05 -19.03 44.84
CA GLN A 198 7.26 -19.86 44.98
C GLN A 198 8.56 -19.07 45.14
N MET A 199 8.60 -18.03 45.98
CA MET A 199 9.89 -17.44 46.37
C MET A 199 9.87 -16.90 47.80
N THR A 200 9.50 -17.74 48.78
CA THR A 200 9.87 -17.49 50.21
C THR A 200 9.92 -18.83 50.93
N ASN A 201 10.88 -19.67 50.65
CA ASN A 201 11.36 -20.64 51.67
C ASN A 201 12.62 -21.40 51.24
N GLU A 202 13.74 -20.71 51.06
CA GLU A 202 15.05 -21.37 51.20
C GLU A 202 16.07 -20.36 51.71
N GLY A 203 16.55 -20.56 52.90
CA GLY A 203 17.79 -19.91 53.30
C GLY A 203 17.88 -19.35 54.73
N SER A 204 17.55 -20.12 55.72
CA SER A 204 18.12 -19.87 57.05
C SER A 204 18.54 -21.17 57.71
N SER A 205 19.75 -21.62 57.37
CA SER A 205 20.52 -22.55 58.17
C SER A 205 21.95 -22.05 58.19
N GLU A 206 22.26 -21.20 59.17
CA GLU A 206 23.61 -21.01 59.63
C GLU A 206 24.00 -22.19 60.54
N PRO A 207 25.15 -22.79 60.39
CA PRO A 207 25.75 -23.63 61.40
C PRO A 207 26.61 -22.77 62.32
N SER A 208 26.22 -22.73 63.57
CA SER A 208 27.07 -22.38 64.71
C SER A 208 28.32 -23.27 64.73
N SER A 209 29.49 -22.68 64.69
CA SER A 209 30.73 -23.30 65.13
C SER A 209 31.27 -22.58 66.35
N GLU A 210 31.12 -23.26 67.47
CA GLU A 210 32.00 -23.09 68.60
C GLU A 210 33.45 -23.14 68.17
N ASN A 211 34.23 -22.27 68.72
CA ASN A 211 35.52 -22.71 69.24
C ASN A 211 36.11 -21.80 70.33
N GLU A 212 36.36 -22.51 71.41
CA GLU A 212 37.25 -22.12 72.52
C GLU A 212 38.64 -21.64 72.09
N LYS A 213 39.14 -20.74 72.73
CA LYS A 213 40.31 -20.50 73.59
C LYS A 213 40.82 -19.10 73.46
#